data_2bdf40319987517514efb2fb3f8d603d
#
_entry.id   2bdf40319987517514efb2fb3f8d603d
#
_cell.length_a   1.000
_cell.length_b   1.000
_cell.length_c   1.000
_cell.angle_alpha   90.00
_cell.angle_beta   90.00
_cell.angle_gamma   90.00
#
_symmetry.space_group_name_H-M   'P 1'
#
loop_
_entity.id
_entity.type
_entity.pdbx_description
1 polymer ?
#
loop_
_entity_poly.entity_id
_entity_poly.type
_entity_poly.pdbx_seq_one_letter_code
_entity_poly.pdbx_strand_id
1 'polypeptide(L)'
;MSWLDERIGRVLDTLETIGEKGNTIIVLAADHGDMLGERGMWFKMSFHEWSVRVPMIVHAPCMYQPRRVKENVSLLDLFPTFLEWAGDGQMPELVSEIDGHGMAGLAGGSTEGWPDVAYSEYNGEGSEFPLLMVRRGRWKYMYGEDDPPVLYDLEADPDELTNLAGTEAVREIEAELHAEVFRQWDPVELRSRVTESQKRRLFLHKALAMGKRAPWDWNPARDASREYVRDEGDIQGIYDTEWSDQKR
;
A
#
# COMPACT_ATOMS: atom_id res chain seq x y z
N MET A 1 16.84 -7.79 -8.90
CA MET A 1 17.01 -6.36 -9.25
C MET A 1 17.50 -6.19 -10.68
N SER A 2 18.68 -6.69 -11.09
CA SER A 2 19.25 -6.47 -12.45
C SER A 2 18.32 -6.85 -13.63
N TRP A 3 17.54 -7.93 -13.48
CA TRP A 3 16.57 -8.32 -14.51
C TRP A 3 15.44 -7.29 -14.67
N LEU A 4 14.91 -6.76 -13.57
CA LEU A 4 13.87 -5.73 -13.60
C LEU A 4 14.41 -4.44 -14.19
N ASP A 5 15.61 -4.02 -13.76
CA ASP A 5 16.30 -2.83 -14.27
C ASP A 5 16.49 -2.90 -15.80
N GLU A 6 16.96 -4.06 -16.32
CA GLU A 6 17.05 -4.29 -17.78
C GLU A 6 15.70 -4.13 -18.48
N ARG A 7 14.60 -4.62 -17.88
CA ARG A 7 13.26 -4.50 -18.51
C ARG A 7 12.76 -3.07 -18.52
N ILE A 8 12.98 -2.33 -17.44
CA ILE A 8 12.70 -0.89 -17.41
C ILE A 8 13.53 -0.17 -18.47
N GLY A 9 14.83 -0.47 -18.55
CA GLY A 9 15.72 0.09 -19.57
C GLY A 9 15.16 -0.10 -20.99
N ARG A 10 14.71 -1.30 -21.34
CA ARG A 10 14.11 -1.58 -22.66
C ARG A 10 12.84 -0.77 -22.95
N VAL A 11 12.01 -0.48 -21.94
CA VAL A 11 10.84 0.40 -22.10
C VAL A 11 11.30 1.83 -22.43
N LEU A 12 12.31 2.33 -21.69
CA LEU A 12 12.87 3.66 -21.91
C LEU A 12 13.54 3.79 -23.28
N ASP A 13 14.28 2.77 -23.72
CA ASP A 13 14.89 2.71 -25.05
C ASP A 13 13.84 2.73 -26.15
N THR A 14 12.69 2.08 -25.92
CA THR A 14 11.58 2.09 -26.86
C THR A 14 10.99 3.48 -27.00
N LEU A 15 10.74 4.20 -25.89
CA LEU A 15 10.27 5.59 -25.91
C LEU A 15 11.22 6.51 -26.66
N GLU A 16 12.53 6.31 -26.51
CA GLU A 16 13.54 7.06 -27.25
C GLU A 16 13.50 6.74 -28.73
N THR A 17 13.40 5.46 -29.11
CA THR A 17 13.38 4.99 -30.50
C THR A 17 12.18 5.53 -31.27
N ILE A 18 11.00 5.61 -30.63
CA ILE A 18 9.79 6.15 -31.27
C ILE A 18 9.68 7.69 -31.15
N GLY A 19 10.64 8.36 -30.54
CA GLY A 19 10.70 9.82 -30.43
C GLY A 19 9.79 10.43 -29.35
N GLU A 20 9.19 9.63 -28.47
CA GLU A 20 8.21 10.07 -27.47
C GLU A 20 8.80 10.33 -26.09
N LYS A 21 10.08 10.08 -25.87
CA LYS A 21 10.74 10.25 -24.55
C LYS A 21 10.58 11.66 -23.96
N GLY A 22 10.66 12.69 -24.83
CA GLY A 22 10.49 14.09 -24.42
C GLY A 22 9.04 14.51 -24.17
N ASN A 23 8.07 13.73 -24.62
CA ASN A 23 6.64 14.00 -24.54
C ASN A 23 5.91 13.03 -23.59
N THR A 24 6.66 12.32 -22.74
CA THR A 24 6.11 11.30 -21.85
C THR A 24 6.53 11.60 -20.42
N ILE A 25 5.57 11.66 -19.51
CA ILE A 25 5.81 11.63 -18.06
C ILE A 25 6.00 10.17 -17.67
N ILE A 26 7.11 9.87 -16.98
CA ILE A 26 7.42 8.51 -16.54
C ILE A 26 7.34 8.48 -15.02
N VAL A 27 6.51 7.60 -14.49
CA VAL A 27 6.39 7.37 -13.05
C VAL A 27 6.80 5.93 -12.76
N LEU A 28 7.80 5.78 -11.89
CA LEU A 28 8.20 4.50 -11.32
C LEU A 28 7.73 4.46 -9.87
N ALA A 29 6.92 3.47 -9.54
CA ALA A 29 6.50 3.15 -8.18
C ALA A 29 6.42 1.63 -7.99
N ALA A 30 6.31 1.18 -6.75
CA ALA A 30 5.92 -0.19 -6.43
C ALA A 30 4.59 -0.16 -5.69
N ASP A 31 3.84 -1.27 -5.71
CA ASP A 31 2.57 -1.43 -4.99
C ASP A 31 2.81 -1.60 -3.48
N HIS A 32 3.83 -2.34 -3.10
CA HIS A 32 4.27 -2.57 -1.72
C HIS A 32 5.76 -2.98 -1.70
N GLY A 33 6.35 -3.01 -0.52
CA GLY A 33 7.61 -3.67 -0.24
C GLY A 33 7.42 -5.09 0.28
N ASP A 34 8.47 -5.69 0.81
CA ASP A 34 8.44 -7.02 1.45
C ASP A 34 9.35 -7.04 2.69
N MET A 35 8.84 -7.63 3.76
CA MET A 35 9.64 -8.08 4.90
C MET A 35 10.43 -9.32 4.47
N LEU A 36 11.73 -9.33 4.65
CA LEU A 36 12.62 -10.42 4.24
C LEU A 36 13.29 -11.10 5.44
N GLY A 37 12.64 -11.13 6.57
CA GLY A 37 13.10 -11.68 7.84
C GLY A 37 13.25 -10.66 8.94
N GLU A 38 13.10 -9.36 8.63
CA GLU A 38 13.08 -8.29 9.64
C GLU A 38 11.98 -8.59 10.65
N ARG A 39 12.29 -8.51 11.95
CA ARG A 39 11.39 -8.85 13.06
C ARG A 39 10.82 -10.28 13.00
N GLY A 40 11.47 -11.19 12.27
CA GLY A 40 10.97 -12.54 12.01
C GLY A 40 9.77 -12.59 11.07
N MET A 41 9.43 -11.47 10.42
CA MET A 41 8.30 -11.36 9.50
C MET A 41 8.74 -11.55 8.05
N TRP A 42 7.83 -12.07 7.24
CA TRP A 42 8.01 -12.27 5.81
C TRP A 42 6.79 -11.69 5.07
N PHE A 43 7.01 -11.31 3.80
CA PHE A 43 5.99 -10.74 2.94
C PHE A 43 5.55 -9.32 3.35
N LYS A 44 4.36 -8.92 2.97
CA LYS A 44 3.87 -7.54 2.95
C LYS A 44 2.78 -7.18 3.96
N MET A 45 2.34 -8.15 4.76
CA MET A 45 1.18 -8.00 5.64
C MET A 45 1.54 -7.27 6.95
N SER A 46 2.13 -6.09 6.85
CA SER A 46 2.49 -5.25 7.99
C SER A 46 2.58 -3.77 7.60
N PHE A 47 2.59 -2.88 8.60
CA PHE A 47 2.83 -1.45 8.39
C PHE A 47 4.28 -1.01 8.62
N HIS A 48 5.21 -1.95 8.79
CA HIS A 48 6.61 -1.60 8.89
C HIS A 48 7.16 -1.03 7.57
N GLU A 49 8.17 -0.15 7.67
CA GLU A 49 8.75 0.56 6.51
C GLU A 49 9.12 -0.37 5.36
N TRP A 50 9.68 -1.54 5.66
CA TRP A 50 10.06 -2.53 4.63
C TRP A 50 8.86 -3.04 3.80
N SER A 51 7.66 -3.00 4.36
CA SER A 51 6.43 -3.41 3.68
C SER A 51 5.70 -2.24 3.02
N VAL A 52 5.55 -1.09 3.70
CA VAL A 52 4.67 -0.01 3.24
C VAL A 52 5.40 1.12 2.53
N ARG A 53 6.71 1.28 2.75
CA ARG A 53 7.49 2.31 2.06
C ARG A 53 7.93 1.81 0.70
N VAL A 54 7.43 2.46 -0.34
CA VAL A 54 7.73 2.13 -1.74
C VAL A 54 8.58 3.22 -2.40
N PRO A 55 9.40 2.88 -3.40
CA PRO A 55 10.04 3.89 -4.23
C PRO A 55 8.99 4.65 -5.02
N MET A 56 9.21 5.96 -5.21
CA MET A 56 8.45 6.76 -6.15
C MET A 56 9.39 7.72 -6.87
N ILE A 57 9.46 7.63 -8.18
CA ILE A 57 10.27 8.49 -9.04
C ILE A 57 9.39 9.04 -10.14
N VAL A 58 9.40 10.37 -10.30
CA VAL A 58 8.72 11.06 -11.40
C VAL A 58 9.78 11.66 -12.31
N HIS A 59 9.77 11.27 -13.58
CA HIS A 59 10.60 11.83 -14.62
C HIS A 59 9.73 12.62 -15.59
N ALA A 60 9.78 13.94 -15.47
CA ALA A 60 9.05 14.90 -16.29
C ALA A 60 9.94 16.14 -16.55
N PRO A 61 11.03 16.01 -17.32
CA PRO A 61 12.06 17.05 -17.43
C PRO A 61 11.59 18.35 -18.07
N CYS A 62 10.49 18.29 -18.85
CA CYS A 62 9.87 19.49 -19.42
C CYS A 62 9.05 20.29 -18.41
N MET A 63 8.69 19.68 -17.26
CA MET A 63 7.84 20.30 -16.25
C MET A 63 8.60 20.63 -14.99
N TYR A 64 9.55 19.80 -14.56
CA TYR A 64 10.19 19.88 -13.26
C TYR A 64 11.71 19.83 -13.32
N GLN A 65 12.35 20.57 -12.42
CA GLN A 65 13.79 20.44 -12.18
C GLN A 65 14.06 19.27 -11.22
N PRO A 66 15.22 18.58 -11.34
CA PRO A 66 15.59 17.48 -10.46
C PRO A 66 15.59 17.90 -8.99
N ARG A 67 14.89 17.13 -8.15
CA ARG A 67 14.81 17.37 -6.71
C ARG A 67 14.50 16.11 -5.93
N ARG A 68 14.70 16.14 -4.61
CA ARG A 68 14.19 15.16 -3.66
C ARG A 68 13.08 15.80 -2.85
N VAL A 69 11.94 15.12 -2.82
CA VAL A 69 10.80 15.45 -1.96
C VAL A 69 10.97 14.67 -0.67
N LYS A 70 10.82 15.35 0.48
CA LYS A 70 10.96 14.75 1.82
C LYS A 70 9.62 14.51 2.49
N GLU A 71 8.63 15.23 2.05
CA GLU A 71 7.27 15.15 2.54
C GLU A 71 6.69 13.77 2.25
N ASN A 72 5.82 13.29 3.15
CA ASN A 72 5.13 12.03 2.95
C ASN A 72 4.16 12.14 1.78
N VAL A 73 4.19 11.14 0.91
CA VAL A 73 3.27 10.98 -0.21
C VAL A 73 2.71 9.56 -0.18
N SER A 74 1.55 9.37 -0.77
CA SER A 74 0.86 8.08 -0.87
C SER A 74 0.69 7.65 -2.31
N LEU A 75 0.50 6.36 -2.57
CA LEU A 75 0.07 5.88 -3.89
C LEU A 75 -1.31 6.41 -4.27
N LEU A 76 -2.14 6.79 -3.28
CA LEU A 76 -3.43 7.46 -3.51
C LEU A 76 -3.26 8.81 -4.21
N ASP A 77 -2.13 9.47 -4.02
CA ASP A 77 -1.84 10.79 -4.60
C ASP A 77 -1.51 10.71 -6.11
N LEU A 78 -1.24 9.53 -6.64
CA LEU A 78 -0.94 9.35 -8.06
C LEU A 78 -2.15 9.66 -8.94
N PHE A 79 -3.34 9.22 -8.55
CA PHE A 79 -4.54 9.43 -9.37
C PHE A 79 -4.87 10.93 -9.53
N PRO A 80 -5.01 11.73 -8.47
CA PRO A 80 -5.22 13.17 -8.62
C PRO A 80 -4.06 13.87 -9.33
N THR A 81 -2.82 13.41 -9.12
CA THR A 81 -1.65 13.97 -9.83
C THR A 81 -1.74 13.76 -11.35
N PHE A 82 -2.17 12.58 -11.79
CA PHE A 82 -2.38 12.32 -13.20
C PHE A 82 -3.49 13.19 -13.80
N LEU A 83 -4.55 13.45 -13.04
CA LEU A 83 -5.62 14.37 -13.45
C LEU A 83 -5.11 15.81 -13.58
N GLU A 84 -4.30 16.28 -12.62
CA GLU A 84 -3.68 17.61 -12.70
C GLU A 84 -2.77 17.72 -13.94
N TRP A 85 -1.93 16.73 -14.21
CA TRP A 85 -1.06 16.75 -15.39
C TRP A 85 -1.83 16.68 -16.70
N ALA A 86 -2.92 15.91 -16.77
CA ALA A 86 -3.78 15.84 -17.96
C ALA A 86 -4.61 17.10 -18.16
N GLY A 87 -4.89 17.85 -17.09
CA GLY A 87 -5.69 19.07 -17.11
C GLY A 87 -4.87 20.38 -17.11
N ASP A 88 -3.59 20.32 -17.52
CA ASP A 88 -2.69 21.49 -17.52
C ASP A 88 -2.59 22.18 -16.14
N GLY A 89 -2.53 21.37 -15.08
CA GLY A 89 -2.45 21.84 -13.69
C GLY A 89 -3.80 22.13 -13.04
N GLN A 90 -4.89 21.80 -13.70
CA GLN A 90 -6.24 21.96 -13.15
C GLN A 90 -6.89 20.62 -12.87
N MET A 91 -7.48 20.47 -11.69
CA MET A 91 -8.30 19.32 -11.38
C MET A 91 -9.65 19.42 -12.12
N PRO A 92 -10.04 18.37 -12.86
CA PRO A 92 -11.38 18.32 -13.43
C PRO A 92 -12.44 18.18 -12.33
N GLU A 93 -13.71 18.49 -12.67
CA GLU A 93 -14.83 18.16 -11.79
C GLU A 93 -14.93 16.63 -11.63
N LEU A 94 -14.89 16.16 -10.39
CA LEU A 94 -14.93 14.73 -10.09
C LEU A 94 -16.37 14.30 -9.79
N VAL A 95 -16.71 13.07 -10.20
CA VAL A 95 -18.03 12.47 -9.95
C VAL A 95 -18.19 12.05 -8.48
N SER A 96 -17.06 11.78 -7.79
CA SER A 96 -17.01 11.40 -6.37
C SER A 96 -15.77 12.00 -5.72
N GLU A 97 -15.80 12.12 -4.39
CA GLU A 97 -14.64 12.48 -3.60
C GLU A 97 -13.54 11.41 -3.73
N ILE A 98 -12.29 11.86 -3.62
CA ILE A 98 -11.09 11.02 -3.64
C ILE A 98 -10.23 11.33 -2.42
N ASP A 99 -9.52 10.33 -1.90
CA ASP A 99 -8.72 10.46 -0.68
C ASP A 99 -7.30 11.00 -0.91
N GLY A 100 -6.81 11.00 -2.14
CA GLY A 100 -5.46 11.47 -2.48
C GLY A 100 -5.39 12.96 -2.79
N HIS A 101 -4.18 13.50 -2.81
CA HIS A 101 -3.87 14.91 -3.11
C HIS A 101 -2.97 14.99 -4.35
N GLY A 102 -3.19 15.99 -5.21
CA GLY A 102 -2.32 16.21 -6.38
C GLY A 102 -0.92 16.66 -5.99
N MET A 103 0.09 15.96 -6.46
CA MET A 103 1.49 16.21 -6.16
C MET A 103 2.18 17.17 -7.12
N ALA A 104 1.48 17.76 -8.10
CA ALA A 104 2.10 18.62 -9.10
C ALA A 104 2.81 19.83 -8.48
N GLY A 105 2.20 20.47 -7.48
CA GLY A 105 2.79 21.56 -6.70
C GLY A 105 4.05 21.10 -5.95
N LEU A 106 3.97 19.97 -5.27
CA LEU A 106 5.08 19.38 -4.52
C LEU A 106 6.24 19.00 -5.45
N ALA A 107 5.97 18.39 -6.61
CA ALA A 107 6.96 18.09 -7.64
C ALA A 107 7.61 19.39 -8.19
N GLY A 108 6.86 20.48 -8.29
CA GLY A 108 7.35 21.81 -8.66
C GLY A 108 8.13 22.54 -7.58
N GLY A 109 8.06 22.09 -6.33
CA GLY A 109 8.80 22.66 -5.21
C GLY A 109 8.00 23.46 -4.21
N SER A 110 6.70 23.48 -4.34
CA SER A 110 5.82 24.10 -3.35
C SER A 110 5.33 23.03 -2.36
N THR A 111 5.47 23.32 -1.08
CA THR A 111 4.90 22.54 0.02
C THR A 111 3.64 23.21 0.57
N GLU A 112 3.22 24.32 -0.03
CA GLU A 112 2.05 25.07 0.41
C GLU A 112 0.79 24.21 0.32
N GLY A 113 0.06 24.08 1.44
CA GLY A 113 -1.14 23.30 1.54
C GLY A 113 -0.94 21.77 1.53
N TRP A 114 0.31 21.28 1.44
CA TRP A 114 0.59 19.85 1.50
C TRP A 114 0.40 19.30 2.92
N PRO A 115 -0.41 18.26 3.13
CA PRO A 115 -0.75 17.78 4.49
C PRO A 115 0.39 17.03 5.18
N ASP A 116 1.40 16.56 4.44
CA ASP A 116 2.51 15.72 4.93
C ASP A 116 2.04 14.50 5.75
N VAL A 117 0.99 13.84 5.25
CA VAL A 117 0.38 12.67 5.88
C VAL A 117 0.13 11.57 4.85
N ALA A 118 0.32 10.32 5.26
CA ALA A 118 -0.08 9.14 4.51
C ALA A 118 -0.85 8.17 5.42
N TYR A 119 -1.85 7.52 4.85
CA TYR A 119 -2.71 6.57 5.54
C TYR A 119 -2.59 5.19 4.92
N SER A 120 -2.78 4.16 5.74
CA SER A 120 -2.88 2.79 5.27
C SER A 120 -3.83 2.00 6.15
N GLU A 121 -4.60 1.08 5.55
CA GLU A 121 -5.45 0.15 6.27
C GLU A 121 -5.13 -1.28 5.85
N TYR A 122 -5.26 -2.21 6.79
CA TYR A 122 -5.10 -3.63 6.53
C TYR A 122 -6.30 -4.40 7.09
N ASN A 123 -7.03 -5.04 6.19
CA ASN A 123 -8.26 -5.79 6.47
C ASN A 123 -8.16 -7.23 5.94
N GLY A 124 -6.94 -7.76 5.83
CA GLY A 124 -6.62 -9.02 5.16
C GLY A 124 -6.38 -10.20 6.09
N GLU A 125 -5.64 -11.16 5.57
CA GLU A 125 -5.33 -12.42 6.24
C GLU A 125 -4.57 -12.21 7.54
N GLY A 126 -4.93 -12.99 8.58
CA GLY A 126 -4.26 -12.95 9.89
C GLY A 126 -4.68 -11.79 10.79
N SER A 127 -5.56 -10.89 10.33
CA SER A 127 -6.12 -9.82 11.14
C SER A 127 -7.55 -10.14 11.56
N GLU A 128 -7.82 -10.09 12.86
CA GLU A 128 -9.17 -10.25 13.41
C GLU A 128 -9.96 -8.95 13.32
N PHE A 129 -9.28 -7.81 13.35
CA PHE A 129 -9.82 -6.46 13.27
C PHE A 129 -9.12 -5.63 12.19
N PRO A 130 -9.75 -4.55 11.72
CA PRO A 130 -9.05 -3.55 10.90
C PRO A 130 -7.83 -3.01 11.63
N LEU A 131 -6.69 -3.03 10.97
CA LEU A 131 -5.48 -2.36 11.41
C LEU A 131 -5.32 -1.08 10.59
N LEU A 132 -4.97 0.01 11.25
CA LEU A 132 -4.93 1.35 10.69
C LEU A 132 -3.58 2.00 10.98
N MET A 133 -3.03 2.70 10.02
CA MET A 133 -1.75 3.39 10.16
C MET A 133 -1.85 4.82 9.66
N VAL A 134 -1.29 5.73 10.45
CA VAL A 134 -1.08 7.14 10.10
C VAL A 134 0.42 7.43 10.12
N ARG A 135 0.95 7.93 9.02
CA ARG A 135 2.28 8.51 8.90
C ARG A 135 2.15 10.01 8.75
N ARG A 136 2.62 10.82 9.73
CA ARG A 136 2.62 12.27 9.68
C ARG A 136 3.99 12.84 10.04
N GLY A 137 4.61 13.56 9.12
CA GLY A 137 5.98 14.02 9.25
C GLY A 137 6.93 12.86 9.56
N ARG A 138 7.63 12.91 10.69
CA ARG A 138 8.54 11.85 11.17
C ARG A 138 7.85 10.72 11.95
N TRP A 139 6.58 10.89 12.32
CA TRP A 139 5.86 9.99 13.22
C TRP A 139 5.04 8.96 12.46
N LYS A 140 5.08 7.71 12.89
CA LYS A 140 4.22 6.63 12.42
C LYS A 140 3.46 6.04 13.60
N TYR A 141 2.13 6.05 13.50
CA TYR A 141 1.23 5.51 14.49
C TYR A 141 0.41 4.36 13.89
N MET A 142 0.34 3.25 14.60
CA MET A 142 -0.43 2.08 14.21
C MET A 142 -1.48 1.80 15.27
N TYR A 143 -2.71 1.57 14.83
CA TYR A 143 -3.87 1.34 15.65
C TYR A 143 -4.57 0.04 15.26
N GLY A 144 -4.91 -0.77 16.27
CA GLY A 144 -5.85 -1.89 16.21
C GLY A 144 -6.78 -1.82 17.42
N GLU A 145 -8.05 -2.16 17.25
CA GLU A 145 -9.08 -1.97 18.30
C GLU A 145 -8.71 -2.66 19.62
N ASP A 146 -8.17 -3.89 19.55
CA ASP A 146 -7.81 -4.71 20.71
C ASP A 146 -6.29 -4.88 20.87
N ASP A 147 -5.49 -4.23 20.01
CA ASP A 147 -4.04 -4.29 20.05
C ASP A 147 -3.46 -3.07 20.79
N PRO A 148 -2.36 -3.23 21.54
CA PRO A 148 -1.62 -2.09 22.05
C PRO A 148 -1.17 -1.18 20.90
N PRO A 149 -1.32 0.15 21.04
CA PRO A 149 -0.88 1.07 20.00
C PRO A 149 0.65 1.02 19.81
N VAL A 150 1.08 1.36 18.61
CA VAL A 150 2.50 1.42 18.27
C VAL A 150 2.80 2.80 17.71
N LEU A 151 3.86 3.43 18.21
CA LEU A 151 4.33 4.74 17.77
C LEU A 151 5.83 4.73 17.56
N TYR A 152 6.26 5.13 16.37
CA TYR A 152 7.67 5.26 16.01
C TYR A 152 8.01 6.67 15.60
N ASP A 153 9.26 7.07 15.89
CA ASP A 153 9.92 8.24 15.37
C ASP A 153 10.92 7.80 14.29
N LEU A 154 10.52 7.85 13.03
CA LEU A 154 11.33 7.31 11.94
C LEU A 154 12.55 8.16 11.54
N GLU A 155 12.73 9.35 12.13
CA GLU A 155 13.99 10.08 12.02
C GLU A 155 15.03 9.58 13.03
N ALA A 156 14.60 9.28 14.26
CA ALA A 156 15.48 8.79 15.31
C ALA A 156 15.66 7.25 15.24
N ASP A 157 14.63 6.54 14.80
CA ASP A 157 14.57 5.08 14.73
C ASP A 157 13.99 4.62 13.38
N PRO A 158 14.76 4.74 12.28
CA PRO A 158 14.30 4.37 10.94
C PRO A 158 14.03 2.87 10.78
N ASP A 159 14.58 2.03 11.67
CA ASP A 159 14.37 0.58 11.68
C ASP A 159 13.20 0.15 12.58
N GLU A 160 12.48 1.11 13.19
CA GLU A 160 11.27 0.90 13.99
C GLU A 160 11.48 -0.09 15.17
N LEU A 161 12.62 -0.01 15.85
CA LEU A 161 13.00 -0.96 16.90
C LEU A 161 12.38 -0.64 18.26
N THR A 162 12.01 0.61 18.50
CA THR A 162 11.55 1.10 19.81
C THR A 162 10.15 1.67 19.72
N ASN A 163 9.17 0.93 20.25
CA ASN A 163 7.81 1.45 20.39
C ASN A 163 7.78 2.53 21.48
N LEU A 164 7.40 3.75 21.12
CA LEU A 164 7.31 4.91 22.01
C LEU A 164 5.91 5.10 22.61
N ALA A 165 4.90 4.38 22.15
CA ALA A 165 3.53 4.53 22.62
C ALA A 165 3.43 4.37 24.14
N GLY A 166 2.60 5.19 24.78
CA GLY A 166 2.40 5.22 26.22
C GLY A 166 3.51 5.89 27.02
N THR A 167 4.57 6.41 26.39
CA THR A 167 5.61 7.16 27.09
C THR A 167 5.23 8.62 27.26
N GLU A 168 5.64 9.23 28.38
CA GLU A 168 5.33 10.63 28.70
C GLU A 168 5.87 11.59 27.64
N ALA A 169 7.05 11.29 27.08
CA ALA A 169 7.75 12.15 26.12
C ALA A 169 6.98 12.39 24.81
N VAL A 170 6.07 11.49 24.43
CA VAL A 170 5.32 11.55 23.18
C VAL A 170 3.80 11.56 23.37
N ARG A 171 3.33 11.77 24.60
CA ARG A 171 1.89 11.72 24.95
C ARG A 171 1.05 12.64 24.06
N GLU A 172 1.50 13.86 23.81
CA GLU A 172 0.73 14.83 23.01
C GLU A 172 0.66 14.38 21.55
N ILE A 173 1.77 13.98 20.95
CA ILE A 173 1.78 13.52 19.55
C ILE A 173 1.02 12.19 19.39
N GLU A 174 1.08 11.29 20.37
CA GLU A 174 0.30 10.07 20.36
C GLU A 174 -1.20 10.38 20.37
N ALA A 175 -1.65 11.31 21.23
CA ALA A 175 -3.05 11.73 21.28
C ALA A 175 -3.52 12.39 19.99
N GLU A 176 -2.67 13.22 19.36
CA GLU A 176 -2.98 13.83 18.07
C GLU A 176 -3.12 12.78 16.96
N LEU A 177 -2.20 11.82 16.86
CA LEU A 177 -2.23 10.78 15.84
C LEU A 177 -3.38 9.80 16.07
N HIS A 178 -3.70 9.51 17.33
CA HIS A 178 -4.89 8.73 17.69
C HIS A 178 -6.17 9.45 17.23
N ALA A 179 -6.30 10.75 17.49
CA ALA A 179 -7.43 11.55 17.01
C ALA A 179 -7.48 11.59 15.48
N GLU A 180 -6.32 11.59 14.81
CA GLU A 180 -6.22 11.54 13.36
C GLU A 180 -6.80 10.22 12.79
N VAL A 181 -6.55 9.07 13.45
CA VAL A 181 -7.17 7.79 13.07
C VAL A 181 -8.70 7.92 13.05
N PHE A 182 -9.29 8.46 14.12
CA PHE A 182 -10.75 8.60 14.23
C PHE A 182 -11.34 9.74 13.39
N ARG A 183 -10.50 10.64 12.90
CA ARG A 183 -10.91 11.63 11.90
C ARG A 183 -10.99 11.01 10.51
N GLN A 184 -10.05 10.11 10.17
CA GLN A 184 -9.96 9.46 8.87
C GLN A 184 -10.92 8.27 8.75
N TRP A 185 -11.10 7.50 9.81
CA TRP A 185 -11.93 6.30 9.82
C TRP A 185 -12.93 6.29 10.96
N ASP A 186 -14.00 5.55 10.78
CA ASP A 186 -14.82 5.00 11.85
C ASP A 186 -14.45 3.51 12.01
N PRO A 187 -13.59 3.14 12.98
CA PRO A 187 -13.13 1.75 13.13
C PRO A 187 -14.27 0.77 13.41
N VAL A 188 -15.33 1.21 14.10
CA VAL A 188 -16.49 0.36 14.43
C VAL A 188 -17.31 0.06 13.17
N GLU A 189 -17.59 1.08 12.37
CA GLU A 189 -18.27 0.89 11.08
C GLU A 189 -17.40 0.06 10.14
N LEU A 190 -16.10 0.35 10.04
CA LEU A 190 -15.17 -0.39 9.19
C LEU A 190 -15.16 -1.88 9.54
N ARG A 191 -15.05 -2.22 10.84
CA ARG A 191 -15.13 -3.59 11.33
C ARG A 191 -16.46 -4.26 10.94
N SER A 192 -17.57 -3.56 11.09
CA SER A 192 -18.89 -4.07 10.70
C SER A 192 -18.94 -4.39 9.20
N ARG A 193 -18.47 -3.46 8.36
CA ARG A 193 -18.42 -3.63 6.90
C ARG A 193 -17.52 -4.79 6.48
N VAL A 194 -16.34 -4.92 7.09
CA VAL A 194 -15.39 -6.03 6.83
C VAL A 194 -16.05 -7.37 7.19
N THR A 195 -16.65 -7.47 8.37
CA THR A 195 -17.32 -8.69 8.85
C THR A 195 -18.50 -9.09 7.95
N GLU A 196 -19.30 -8.14 7.51
CA GLU A 196 -20.41 -8.40 6.58
C GLU A 196 -19.89 -8.85 5.21
N SER A 197 -18.83 -8.22 4.71
CA SER A 197 -18.17 -8.64 3.47
C SER A 197 -17.63 -10.07 3.58
N GLN A 198 -17.02 -10.45 4.70
CA GLN A 198 -16.54 -11.82 4.95
C GLN A 198 -17.68 -12.82 4.94
N LYS A 199 -18.81 -12.54 5.62
CA LYS A 199 -19.99 -13.39 5.62
C LYS A 199 -20.55 -13.60 4.21
N ARG A 200 -20.59 -12.53 3.41
CA ARG A 200 -21.06 -12.56 2.03
C ARG A 200 -20.13 -13.39 1.12
N ARG A 201 -18.82 -13.20 1.26
CA ARG A 201 -17.82 -14.00 0.53
C ARG A 201 -17.89 -15.48 0.91
N LEU A 202 -18.06 -15.79 2.19
CA LEU A 202 -18.24 -17.17 2.65
C LEU A 202 -19.51 -17.82 2.08
N PHE A 203 -20.62 -17.08 2.03
CA PHE A 203 -21.85 -17.55 1.40
C PHE A 203 -21.63 -17.88 -0.08
N LEU A 204 -20.99 -16.95 -0.82
CA LEU A 204 -20.68 -17.17 -2.24
C LEU A 204 -19.73 -18.35 -2.44
N HIS A 205 -18.69 -18.47 -1.62
CA HIS A 205 -17.76 -19.61 -1.66
C HIS A 205 -18.50 -20.94 -1.48
N LYS A 206 -19.37 -21.05 -0.47
CA LYS A 206 -20.17 -22.25 -0.24
C LYS A 206 -21.13 -22.56 -1.40
N ALA A 207 -21.77 -21.55 -1.96
CA ALA A 207 -22.66 -21.72 -3.10
C ALA A 207 -21.90 -22.20 -4.35
N LEU A 208 -20.75 -21.62 -4.64
CA LEU A 208 -19.90 -22.03 -5.78
C LEU A 208 -19.29 -23.41 -5.59
N ALA A 209 -18.99 -23.81 -4.35
CA ALA A 209 -18.47 -25.15 -4.03
C ALA A 209 -19.50 -26.29 -4.27
N MET A 210 -20.81 -25.98 -4.34
CA MET A 210 -21.83 -26.95 -4.69
C MET A 210 -21.86 -27.29 -6.18
N GLY A 211 -21.24 -26.49 -7.03
CA GLY A 211 -21.15 -26.66 -8.46
C GLY A 211 -19.85 -27.31 -8.91
N LYS A 212 -19.67 -27.40 -10.24
CA LYS A 212 -18.38 -27.77 -10.80
C LYS A 212 -17.41 -26.59 -10.62
N ARG A 213 -16.37 -26.77 -9.82
CA ARG A 213 -15.35 -25.73 -9.59
C ARG A 213 -14.59 -25.49 -10.89
N ALA A 214 -14.63 -24.26 -11.38
CA ALA A 214 -13.71 -23.81 -12.41
C ALA A 214 -12.40 -23.40 -11.75
N PRO A 215 -11.22 -23.69 -12.32
CA PRO A 215 -9.96 -23.14 -11.82
C PRO A 215 -10.01 -21.61 -11.83
N TRP A 216 -9.40 -20.98 -10.82
CA TRP A 216 -9.36 -19.53 -10.67
C TRP A 216 -8.66 -18.87 -11.87
N ASP A 217 -7.57 -19.48 -12.31
CA ASP A 217 -6.81 -19.05 -13.46
C ASP A 217 -6.70 -20.15 -14.53
N TRP A 218 -6.47 -19.73 -15.77
CA TRP A 218 -6.05 -20.65 -16.80
C TRP A 218 -4.60 -21.10 -16.51
N ASN A 219 -4.45 -22.27 -15.93
CA ASN A 219 -3.16 -22.93 -15.74
C ASN A 219 -2.89 -23.86 -16.92
N PRO A 220 -2.00 -23.51 -17.87
CA PRO A 220 -1.54 -24.46 -18.87
C PRO A 220 -0.89 -25.63 -18.14
N ALA A 221 -1.03 -26.83 -18.70
CA ALA A 221 -0.29 -27.99 -18.19
C ALA A 221 1.22 -27.69 -18.19
N ARG A 222 1.82 -27.59 -17.00
CA ARG A 222 3.22 -27.26 -16.78
C ARG A 222 3.97 -28.52 -16.39
N ASP A 223 5.19 -28.66 -16.93
CA ASP A 223 6.13 -29.67 -16.46
C ASP A 223 6.93 -29.09 -15.28
N ALA A 224 6.44 -29.33 -14.07
CA ALA A 224 7.04 -28.83 -12.84
C ALA A 224 8.51 -29.29 -12.63
N SER A 225 8.97 -30.33 -13.37
CA SER A 225 10.38 -30.75 -13.33
C SER A 225 11.33 -29.76 -13.99
N ARG A 226 10.80 -28.81 -14.76
CA ARG A 226 11.55 -27.78 -15.49
C ARG A 226 11.38 -26.37 -14.94
N GLU A 227 10.59 -26.19 -13.89
CA GLU A 227 10.25 -24.88 -13.31
C GLU A 227 10.78 -24.77 -11.88
N TYR A 228 11.35 -23.60 -11.58
CA TYR A 228 11.92 -23.30 -10.27
C TYR A 228 10.86 -22.84 -9.25
N VAL A 229 9.62 -22.62 -9.69
CA VAL A 229 8.51 -22.13 -8.85
C VAL A 229 7.65 -23.33 -8.43
N ARG A 230 7.40 -23.46 -7.12
CA ARG A 230 6.50 -24.48 -6.58
C ARG A 230 5.08 -24.27 -7.12
N ASP A 231 4.41 -25.37 -7.41
CA ASP A 231 3.04 -25.40 -7.87
C ASP A 231 2.12 -24.76 -6.82
N GLU A 232 1.20 -23.89 -7.28
CA GLU A 232 0.17 -23.25 -6.45
C GLU A 232 -0.85 -24.26 -5.88
N GLY A 233 -0.78 -25.52 -6.26
CA GLY A 233 -1.64 -26.60 -5.74
C GLY A 233 -1.62 -26.75 -4.21
N ASP A 234 -0.50 -26.39 -3.58
CA ASP A 234 -0.34 -26.46 -2.11
C ASP A 234 -1.02 -25.29 -1.38
N ILE A 235 -1.22 -24.14 -2.01
CA ILE A 235 -1.89 -22.99 -1.39
C ILE A 235 -3.36 -23.31 -1.16
N GLN A 236 -3.98 -24.05 -2.06
CA GLN A 236 -5.38 -24.48 -1.92
C GLN A 236 -5.58 -25.43 -0.73
N GLY A 237 -4.61 -26.27 -0.43
CA GLY A 237 -4.60 -27.17 0.73
C GLY A 237 -4.52 -26.42 2.06
N ILE A 238 -3.80 -25.29 2.11
CA ILE A 238 -3.68 -24.45 3.31
C ILE A 238 -5.05 -23.82 3.64
N TYR A 239 -5.74 -23.26 2.66
CA TYR A 239 -7.08 -22.68 2.86
C TYR A 239 -8.14 -23.73 3.26
N ASP A 240 -8.03 -24.95 2.76
CA ASP A 240 -8.95 -26.03 3.10
C ASP A 240 -8.71 -26.61 4.52
N THR A 241 -7.49 -26.53 5.06
CA THR A 241 -7.15 -27.02 6.42
C THR A 241 -7.49 -25.99 7.51
N GLU A 242 -7.28 -24.72 7.29
CA GLU A 242 -7.61 -23.68 8.29
C GLU A 242 -9.13 -23.56 8.55
N TRP A 243 -9.96 -23.87 7.55
CA TRP A 243 -11.43 -23.85 7.70
C TRP A 243 -12.02 -25.10 8.33
N SER A 244 -11.28 -26.20 8.40
CA SER A 244 -11.75 -27.45 9.04
C SER A 244 -11.61 -27.42 10.56
N ASP A 245 -10.68 -26.63 11.11
CA ASP A 245 -10.39 -26.59 12.54
C ASP A 245 -11.29 -25.61 13.35
N GLN A 246 -12.02 -24.72 12.69
CA GLN A 246 -13.01 -23.84 13.34
C GLN A 246 -14.37 -24.52 13.65
N LYS A 247 -14.46 -25.84 13.48
CA LYS A 247 -15.67 -26.64 13.81
C LYS A 247 -15.54 -27.45 15.11
N ARG A 248 -14.64 -27.07 16.01
CA ARG A 248 -14.60 -27.70 17.34
C ARG A 248 -14.93 -26.71 18.45
#